data_178c184611b8ee770ca5a96322a0a1a3
#
_entry.id   178c184611b8ee770ca5a96322a0a1a3
#
_cell.length_a   1.000
_cell.length_b   1.000
_cell.length_c   1.000
_cell.angle_alpha   90.00
_cell.angle_beta   90.00
_cell.angle_gamma   90.00
#
_symmetry.space_group_name_H-M   'P 1'
#
loop_
_entity.id
_entity.type
_entity.pdbx_description
1 polymer ?
#
loop_
_entity_poly.entity_id
_entity_poly.type
_entity_poly.pdbx_seq_one_letter_code
_entity_poly.pdbx_strand_id
1 'polypeptide(L)' 'MNKTEIGKALAERRDTLDITQARLAKLSGVSVDTVSNLETGGGNVTLDTLLKVAGVLGFKVEVGT' A
#
# COMPACT_ATOMS: atom_id res chain seq x y z
N MET A 1 -13.68 -7.64 -0.92
CA MET A 1 -12.39 -7.08 -0.46
C MET A 1 -12.62 -5.70 0.09
N ASN A 2 -12.04 -5.39 1.23
CA ASN A 2 -12.20 -4.09 1.90
C ASN A 2 -10.85 -3.44 2.18
N LYS A 3 -10.88 -2.23 2.73
CA LYS A 3 -9.65 -1.46 3.03
C LYS A 3 -8.68 -2.23 3.93
N THR A 4 -9.19 -2.91 4.94
CA THR A 4 -8.36 -3.65 5.89
C THR A 4 -7.67 -4.83 5.22
N GLU A 5 -8.39 -5.56 4.40
CA GLU A 5 -7.83 -6.68 3.65
C GLU A 5 -6.78 -6.24 2.63
N ILE A 6 -7.05 -5.14 1.92
CA ILE A 6 -6.09 -4.56 0.98
C ILE A 6 -4.83 -4.12 1.74
N GLY A 7 -5.01 -3.41 2.85
CA GLY A 7 -3.88 -2.93 3.66
C GLY A 7 -3.02 -4.08 4.18
N LYS A 8 -3.65 -5.15 4.64
CA LYS A 8 -2.95 -6.34 5.12
C LYS A 8 -2.11 -6.97 4.02
N ALA A 9 -2.67 -7.08 2.82
CA ALA A 9 -1.94 -7.65 1.68
C ALA A 9 -0.71 -6.79 1.33
N LEU A 10 -0.85 -5.46 1.37
CA LEU A 10 0.27 -4.54 1.13
C LEU A 10 1.36 -4.71 2.19
N ALA A 11 0.97 -4.78 3.46
CA ALA A 11 1.92 -4.93 4.56
C ALA A 11 2.68 -6.26 4.48
N GLU A 12 1.98 -7.35 4.20
CA GLU A 12 2.59 -8.67 4.06
C GLU A 12 3.58 -8.71 2.90
N ARG A 13 3.24 -8.08 1.77
CA ARG A 13 4.13 -8.01 0.62
C ARG A 13 5.37 -7.19 0.94
N ARG A 14 5.19 -6.05 1.63
CA ARG A 14 6.31 -5.22 2.05
C ARG A 14 7.25 -6.00 2.97
N ASP A 15 6.71 -6.75 3.94
CA ASP A 15 7.51 -7.58 4.84
C ASP A 15 8.26 -8.67 4.06
N THR A 16 7.61 -9.30 3.08
CA THR A 16 8.24 -10.31 2.23
C THR A 16 9.43 -9.73 1.47
N LEU A 17 9.33 -8.47 1.04
CA LEU A 17 10.41 -7.77 0.33
C LEU A 17 11.47 -7.21 1.29
N ASP A 18 11.27 -7.36 2.60
CA ASP A 18 12.19 -6.90 3.64
C ASP A 18 12.50 -5.40 3.57
N ILE A 19 11.46 -4.59 3.35
CA ILE A 19 11.59 -3.13 3.34
C ILE A 19 10.72 -2.52 4.43
N THR A 20 11.16 -1.35 4.94
CA THR A 20 10.43 -0.61 5.96
C THR A 20 9.29 0.21 5.35
N GLN A 21 8.35 0.65 6.20
CA GLN A 21 7.33 1.61 5.78
C GLN A 21 7.96 2.89 5.23
N ALA A 22 9.03 3.38 5.88
CA ALA A 22 9.73 4.58 5.44
C ALA A 22 10.32 4.40 4.04
N ARG A 23 10.91 3.24 3.76
CA ARG A 23 11.48 2.94 2.45
C ARG A 23 10.38 2.86 1.39
N LEU A 24 9.29 2.17 1.70
CA LEU A 24 8.16 2.08 0.78
C LEU A 24 7.58 3.47 0.47
N ALA A 25 7.44 4.32 1.50
CA ALA A 25 6.97 5.68 1.33
C ALA A 25 7.87 6.47 0.38
N LYS A 26 9.18 6.37 0.57
CA LYS A 26 10.16 7.06 -0.28
C LYS A 26 10.08 6.58 -1.72
N LEU A 27 10.03 5.28 -1.93
CA LEU A 27 9.95 4.68 -3.27
C LEU A 27 8.64 5.05 -3.99
N SER A 28 7.57 5.19 -3.23
CA SER A 28 6.24 5.50 -3.76
C SER A 28 5.97 7.00 -3.92
N GLY A 29 6.85 7.85 -3.36
CA GLY A 29 6.64 9.30 -3.39
C GLY A 29 5.51 9.76 -2.49
N VAL A 30 5.25 9.07 -1.38
CA VAL A 30 4.20 9.41 -0.40
C VAL A 30 4.80 9.50 1.00
N SER A 31 4.01 9.97 1.98
CA SER A 31 4.46 10.05 3.36
C SER A 31 4.39 8.67 4.05
N VAL A 32 5.17 8.52 5.13
CA VAL A 32 5.11 7.31 5.96
C VAL A 32 3.72 7.15 6.57
N ASP A 33 3.07 8.25 6.97
CA ASP A 33 1.71 8.22 7.50
C ASP A 33 0.73 7.64 6.47
N THR A 34 0.91 7.97 5.21
CA THR A 34 0.09 7.44 4.12
C THR A 34 0.27 5.92 4.00
N VAL A 35 1.51 5.43 4.07
CA VAL A 35 1.78 3.99 4.03
C VAL A 35 1.15 3.31 5.24
N SER A 36 1.31 3.87 6.43
CA SER A 36 0.71 3.34 7.65
C SER A 36 -0.82 3.27 7.54
N ASN A 37 -1.44 4.33 7.04
CA ASN A 37 -2.90 4.36 6.83
C ASN A 37 -3.35 3.29 5.84
N LEU A 38 -2.62 3.12 4.74
CA LEU A 38 -2.93 2.07 3.77
C LEU A 38 -2.88 0.69 4.41
N GLU A 39 -1.82 0.41 5.16
CA GLU A 39 -1.59 -0.91 5.74
C GLU A 39 -2.60 -1.27 6.83
N THR A 40 -3.13 -0.28 7.52
CA THR A 40 -4.12 -0.49 8.59
C THR A 40 -5.57 -0.33 8.13
N GLY A 41 -5.78 0.14 6.90
CA GLY A 41 -7.12 0.44 6.40
C GLY A 41 -7.70 1.73 6.96
N GLY A 42 -6.86 2.58 7.58
CA GLY A 42 -7.28 3.86 8.13
C GLY A 42 -7.19 5.00 7.13
N GLY A 43 -7.78 6.14 7.52
CA GLY A 43 -7.72 7.36 6.73
C GLY A 43 -8.48 7.30 5.41
N ASN A 44 -8.35 8.36 4.65
CA ASN A 44 -8.91 8.46 3.30
C ASN A 44 -7.77 8.52 2.28
N VAL A 45 -7.36 7.37 1.80
CA VAL A 45 -6.30 7.27 0.82
C VAL A 45 -6.93 7.26 -0.58
N THR A 46 -6.39 8.06 -1.48
CA THR A 46 -6.89 8.12 -2.84
C THR A 46 -6.51 6.87 -3.63
N LEU A 47 -7.29 6.57 -4.66
CA LEU A 47 -6.99 5.47 -5.57
C LEU A 47 -5.61 5.66 -6.21
N ASP A 48 -5.27 6.90 -6.59
CA ASP A 48 -3.97 7.20 -7.19
C ASP A 48 -2.82 6.83 -6.26
N THR A 49 -2.94 7.17 -4.99
CA THR A 49 -1.93 6.82 -3.97
C THR A 49 -1.82 5.31 -3.80
N LEU A 50 -2.96 4.61 -3.74
CA LEU A 50 -2.97 3.15 -3.66
C LEU A 50 -2.24 2.53 -4.84
N LEU A 51 -2.49 3.02 -6.05
CA LEU A 51 -1.86 2.49 -7.26
C LEU A 51 -0.34 2.71 -7.24
N LYS A 52 0.12 3.85 -6.75
CA LYS A 52 1.56 4.13 -6.61
C LYS A 52 2.24 3.12 -5.68
N VAL A 53 1.67 2.93 -4.50
CA VAL A 53 2.23 2.01 -3.50
C VAL A 53 2.17 0.57 -3.97
N ALA A 54 1.02 0.15 -4.49
CA ALA A 54 0.84 -1.20 -5.02
C ALA A 54 1.83 -1.50 -6.15
N GLY A 55 2.06 -0.53 -7.02
CA GLY A 55 3.01 -0.66 -8.13
C GLY A 55 4.44 -0.92 -7.66
N VAL A 56 4.89 -0.20 -6.62
CA VAL A 56 6.23 -0.41 -6.04
C VAL A 56 6.36 -1.83 -5.48
N LEU A 57 5.28 -2.36 -4.89
CA LEU A 57 5.26 -3.72 -4.33
C LEU A 57 5.07 -4.81 -5.38
N GLY A 58 4.88 -4.45 -6.64
CA GLY A 58 4.70 -5.40 -7.72
C GLY A 58 3.27 -5.95 -7.85
N PHE A 59 2.30 -5.30 -7.21
CA PHE A 59 0.90 -5.68 -7.36
C PHE A 59 0.26 -5.05 -8.59
N LYS A 60 -0.62 -5.82 -9.21
CA LYS A 60 -1.59 -5.31 -10.17
C LYS A 60 -2.91 -5.09 -9.44
N VAL A 61 -3.54 -3.96 -9.70
CA VAL A 61 -4.90 -3.71 -9.22
C VAL A 61 -5.85 -3.95 -10.37
N GLU A 62 -6.73 -4.94 -10.21
CA GLU A 62 -7.69 -5.33 -11.23
C GLU A 62 -9.11 -5.21 -10.69
N VAL A 63 -10.03 -4.82 -11.56
CA VAL A 63 -11.46 -4.79 -11.24
C VAL A 63 -12.14 -5.82 -12.15
N GLY A 64 -12.79 -6.79 -11.50
CA GLY A 64 -13.47 -7.87 -12.20
C GLY A 64 -14.98 -7.84 -11.95
N THR A 65 -15.69 -8.57 -12.73
CA THR A 65 -17.14 -8.77 -12.57
C THR A 65 -17.44 -10.24 -12.35
#